data_505ee258b3727bfb9b183973e96a34bc
#
_entry.id   505ee258b3727bfb9b183973e96a34bc
#
_cell.length_a   1.000
_cell.length_b   1.000
_cell.length_c   1.000
_cell.angle_alpha   90.00
_cell.angle_beta   90.00
_cell.angle_gamma   90.00
#
_symmetry.space_group_name_H-M   'P 1'
#
loop_
_entity.id
_entity.type
_entity.pdbx_description
1 polymer ?
#
loop_
_entity_poly.entity_id
_entity_poly.type
_entity_poly.pdbx_seq_one_letter_code
_entity_poly.pdbx_strand_id
1 'polypeptide(L)'
;LQSLTRRYCTEINMIIGPSTDIPAPDIGTDAQTMAWFMDTYSQLKGYTIPGVVTGKPIAVGGSLGRAEATGKGVAFCVNFAAEKIGMKMDKNVTVAIHGFGKVGIPAALDLAADGVTVVAISDVSGGVYNKNGIDLDKAVKWVEGRRFLKDMPGVTPISNEELLALDIDILIPAAIDGVVTKDNCDNVKAKIIAEGANGPLTKHAIEALSKKGVF
;
A
#
# COMPACT_ATOMS: atom_id res chain seq x y z
N LEU A 1 -4.75 15.42 17.40
CA LEU A 1 -3.48 14.93 16.85
C LEU A 1 -2.39 16.03 16.89
N GLN A 2 -2.64 17.26 16.40
CA GLN A 2 -1.65 18.35 16.32
C GLN A 2 -0.94 18.62 17.64
N SER A 3 -1.69 18.84 18.73
CA SER A 3 -1.10 19.14 20.06
C SER A 3 -0.24 17.98 20.57
N LEU A 4 -0.68 16.74 20.33
CA LEU A 4 0.08 15.55 20.71
C LEU A 4 1.38 15.46 19.92
N THR A 5 1.34 15.67 18.60
CA THR A 5 2.52 15.66 17.72
C THR A 5 3.55 16.72 18.16
N ARG A 6 3.09 17.95 18.44
CA ARG A 6 3.96 19.04 18.89
C ARG A 6 4.59 18.72 20.24
N ARG A 7 3.81 18.21 21.19
CA ARG A 7 4.32 17.81 22.50
C ARG A 7 5.34 16.67 22.37
N TYR A 8 5.02 15.64 21.60
CA TYR A 8 5.93 14.51 21.35
C TYR A 8 7.26 14.99 20.76
N CYS A 9 7.21 15.84 19.74
CA CYS A 9 8.41 16.44 19.14
C CYS A 9 9.24 17.21 20.18
N THR A 10 8.60 17.97 21.07
CA THR A 10 9.30 18.71 22.13
C THR A 10 10.03 17.77 23.08
N GLU A 11 9.42 16.63 23.45
CA GLU A 11 10.02 15.69 24.40
C GLU A 11 11.23 14.94 23.80
N ILE A 12 11.16 14.56 22.51
CA ILE A 12 12.22 13.76 21.87
C ILE A 12 13.24 14.60 21.10
N ASN A 13 13.16 15.92 21.10
CA ASN A 13 13.99 16.79 20.25
C ASN A 13 15.51 16.62 20.43
N MET A 14 15.95 16.03 21.54
CA MET A 14 17.36 15.80 21.84
C MET A 14 17.93 14.56 21.13
N ILE A 15 17.07 13.61 20.73
CA ILE A 15 17.51 12.36 20.11
C ILE A 15 17.20 12.30 18.62
N ILE A 16 16.48 13.28 18.08
CA ILE A 16 16.14 13.38 16.66
C ILE A 16 16.90 14.52 15.98
N GLY A 17 17.03 14.43 14.66
CA GLY A 17 17.66 15.49 13.87
C GLY A 17 18.10 15.00 12.49
N PRO A 18 18.48 15.91 11.60
CA PRO A 18 18.89 15.54 10.23
C PRO A 18 20.10 14.59 10.15
N SER A 19 20.91 14.53 11.21
CA SER A 19 22.10 13.69 11.31
C SER A 19 22.01 12.63 12.42
N THR A 20 20.85 12.44 12.97
CA THR A 20 20.54 11.44 13.99
C THR A 20 19.31 10.63 13.57
N ASP A 21 18.31 10.45 14.42
CA ASP A 21 17.08 9.74 14.05
C ASP A 21 16.10 10.67 13.33
N ILE A 22 15.61 10.25 12.17
CA ILE A 22 14.71 11.02 11.32
C ILE A 22 13.32 10.36 11.35
N PRO A 23 12.33 10.92 12.08
CA PRO A 23 10.97 10.40 12.09
C PRO A 23 10.29 10.40 10.72
N ALA A 24 9.43 9.39 10.50
CA ALA A 24 8.63 9.21 9.31
C ALA A 24 7.15 9.05 9.67
N PRO A 25 6.21 9.32 8.74
CA PRO A 25 4.79 9.04 8.98
C PRO A 25 4.51 7.53 8.87
N ASP A 26 3.55 7.06 9.68
CA ASP A 26 3.07 5.69 9.69
C ASP A 26 1.53 5.67 9.92
N ILE A 27 0.95 4.54 10.35
CA ILE A 27 -0.48 4.40 10.61
C ILE A 27 -0.97 5.51 11.54
N GLY A 28 -2.03 6.20 11.12
CA GLY A 28 -2.64 7.30 11.87
C GLY A 28 -1.94 8.66 11.73
N THR A 29 -0.86 8.74 10.93
CA THR A 29 -0.14 9.98 10.65
C THR A 29 -0.03 10.24 9.14
N ASP A 30 0.22 11.49 8.77
CA ASP A 30 0.23 11.95 7.38
C ASP A 30 1.24 13.10 7.17
N ALA A 31 1.26 13.65 5.96
CA ALA A 31 2.14 14.75 5.61
C ALA A 31 1.90 16.01 6.48
N GLN A 32 0.66 16.27 6.87
CA GLN A 32 0.32 17.39 7.75
C GLN A 32 0.89 17.19 9.16
N THR A 33 0.86 15.97 9.66
CA THR A 33 1.48 15.58 10.94
C THR A 33 2.98 15.85 10.91
N MET A 34 3.65 15.48 9.81
CA MET A 34 5.08 15.73 9.62
C MET A 34 5.40 17.23 9.49
N ALA A 35 4.50 18.02 8.89
CA ALA A 35 4.66 19.47 8.85
C ALA A 35 4.61 20.09 10.27
N TRP A 36 3.68 19.68 11.13
CA TRP A 36 3.64 20.12 12.53
C TRP A 36 4.90 19.71 13.31
N PHE A 37 5.40 18.52 13.01
CA PHE A 37 6.62 18.00 13.63
C PHE A 37 7.83 18.87 13.27
N MET A 38 8.04 19.09 11.96
CA MET A 38 9.12 19.93 11.43
C MET A 38 9.05 21.37 11.97
N ASP A 39 7.86 21.96 11.97
CA ASP A 39 7.62 23.31 12.48
C ASP A 39 8.03 23.42 13.96
N THR A 40 7.58 22.47 14.80
CA THR A 40 7.92 22.47 16.22
C THR A 40 9.42 22.31 16.48
N TYR A 41 10.07 21.37 15.79
CA TYR A 41 11.52 21.18 15.90
C TYR A 41 12.29 22.43 15.47
N SER A 42 11.89 23.04 14.35
CA SER A 42 12.51 24.26 13.84
C SER A 42 12.38 25.42 14.81
N GLN A 43 11.21 25.59 15.45
CA GLN A 43 11.00 26.61 16.49
C GLN A 43 11.94 26.39 17.69
N LEU A 44 12.09 25.15 18.16
CA LEU A 44 12.99 24.81 19.27
C LEU A 44 14.47 25.12 18.95
N LYS A 45 14.86 24.97 17.69
CA LYS A 45 16.25 25.24 17.25
C LYS A 45 16.48 26.69 16.79
N GLY A 46 15.43 27.48 16.59
CA GLY A 46 15.47 28.87 16.19
C GLY A 46 15.67 29.12 14.68
N TYR A 47 15.65 28.09 13.85
CA TYR A 47 15.73 28.20 12.38
C TYR A 47 15.05 27.00 11.70
N THR A 48 14.70 27.13 10.43
CA THR A 48 14.00 26.09 9.67
C THR A 48 14.90 24.90 9.36
N ILE A 49 14.49 23.69 9.78
CA ILE A 49 15.24 22.44 9.58
C ILE A 49 14.34 21.39 8.89
N PRO A 50 14.19 21.45 7.55
CA PRO A 50 13.32 20.51 6.83
C PRO A 50 13.80 19.06 6.89
N GLY A 51 15.08 18.83 7.09
CA GLY A 51 15.70 17.50 7.14
C GLY A 51 15.35 16.67 8.37
N VAL A 52 14.68 17.24 9.38
CA VAL A 52 14.40 16.53 10.65
C VAL A 52 13.37 15.41 10.49
N VAL A 53 12.50 15.45 9.50
CA VAL A 53 11.47 14.43 9.23
C VAL A 53 11.36 14.12 7.75
N THR A 54 10.86 12.93 7.43
CA THR A 54 10.43 12.56 6.08
C THR A 54 8.92 12.78 5.89
N GLY A 55 8.40 12.52 4.69
CA GLY A 55 6.97 12.47 4.42
C GLY A 55 6.18 13.77 4.59
N LYS A 56 6.86 14.91 4.76
CA LYS A 56 6.24 16.23 4.85
C LYS A 56 5.74 16.72 3.49
N PRO A 57 4.84 17.72 3.44
CA PRO A 57 4.36 18.31 2.18
C PRO A 57 5.50 18.88 1.32
N ILE A 58 5.35 18.82 0.00
CA ILE A 58 6.33 19.34 -0.98
C ILE A 58 6.62 20.81 -0.71
N ALA A 59 5.59 21.62 -0.42
CA ALA A 59 5.71 23.06 -0.14
C ALA A 59 6.66 23.42 1.02
N VAL A 60 6.94 22.46 1.92
CA VAL A 60 7.86 22.65 3.06
C VAL A 60 9.08 21.71 2.98
N GLY A 61 9.48 21.35 1.76
CA GLY A 61 10.68 20.57 1.49
C GLY A 61 10.46 19.05 1.46
N GLY A 62 9.24 18.59 1.16
CA GLY A 62 8.95 17.18 0.85
C GLY A 62 9.49 16.77 -0.52
N SER A 63 9.70 15.48 -0.72
CA SER A 63 10.19 14.91 -1.99
C SER A 63 9.03 14.62 -2.94
N LEU A 64 9.21 14.98 -4.22
CA LEU A 64 8.34 14.54 -5.30
C LEU A 64 8.35 13.02 -5.40
N GLY A 65 7.19 12.43 -5.75
CA GLY A 65 7.06 10.99 -5.93
C GLY A 65 6.93 10.18 -4.64
N ARG A 66 7.11 10.79 -3.44
CA ARG A 66 7.07 10.06 -2.16
C ARG A 66 5.72 9.37 -1.91
N ALA A 67 4.62 9.99 -2.34
CA ALA A 67 3.28 9.47 -2.09
C ALA A 67 3.02 8.14 -2.83
N GLU A 68 3.54 8.02 -4.05
CA GLU A 68 3.34 6.83 -4.88
C GLU A 68 4.52 5.85 -4.87
N ALA A 69 5.69 6.25 -4.34
CA ALA A 69 6.94 5.48 -4.46
C ALA A 69 6.84 4.03 -3.97
N THR A 70 6.17 3.79 -2.84
CA THR A 70 6.04 2.44 -2.29
C THR A 70 5.21 1.53 -3.20
N GLY A 71 4.04 2.00 -3.66
CA GLY A 71 3.20 1.22 -4.56
C GLY A 71 3.84 1.00 -5.93
N LYS A 72 4.52 2.02 -6.48
CA LYS A 72 5.31 1.86 -7.72
C LYS A 72 6.44 0.84 -7.55
N GLY A 73 7.11 0.84 -6.40
CA GLY A 73 8.13 -0.16 -6.09
C GLY A 73 7.56 -1.59 -6.11
N VAL A 74 6.35 -1.79 -5.57
CA VAL A 74 5.64 -3.07 -5.67
C VAL A 74 5.35 -3.42 -7.13
N ALA A 75 4.85 -2.49 -7.94
CA ALA A 75 4.59 -2.72 -9.36
C ALA A 75 5.86 -3.10 -10.14
N PHE A 76 7.00 -2.45 -9.87
CA PHE A 76 8.29 -2.83 -10.47
C PHE A 76 8.71 -4.26 -10.10
N CYS A 77 8.52 -4.66 -8.83
CA CYS A 77 8.79 -6.02 -8.39
C CYS A 77 7.87 -7.04 -9.09
N VAL A 78 6.59 -6.71 -9.27
CA VAL A 78 5.63 -7.53 -10.01
C VAL A 78 6.06 -7.71 -11.47
N ASN A 79 6.43 -6.63 -12.15
CA ASN A 79 6.88 -6.67 -13.54
C ASN A 79 8.14 -7.54 -13.69
N PHE A 80 9.09 -7.38 -12.77
CA PHE A 80 10.29 -8.22 -12.74
C PHE A 80 9.98 -9.70 -12.48
N ALA A 81 9.08 -9.99 -11.54
CA ALA A 81 8.64 -11.36 -11.25
C ALA A 81 7.94 -11.98 -12.46
N ALA A 82 7.05 -11.22 -13.13
CA ALA A 82 6.38 -11.65 -14.34
C ALA A 82 7.38 -12.02 -15.47
N GLU A 83 8.38 -11.18 -15.71
CA GLU A 83 9.46 -11.45 -16.66
C GLU A 83 10.20 -12.75 -16.30
N LYS A 84 10.52 -12.97 -15.02
CA LYS A 84 11.23 -14.17 -14.55
C LYS A 84 10.48 -15.47 -14.80
N ILE A 85 9.15 -15.46 -14.71
CA ILE A 85 8.32 -16.64 -14.99
C ILE A 85 7.78 -16.69 -16.43
N GLY A 86 8.20 -15.77 -17.31
CA GLY A 86 7.76 -15.69 -18.70
C GLY A 86 6.30 -15.24 -18.87
N MET A 87 5.73 -14.55 -17.89
CA MET A 87 4.37 -13.99 -17.95
C MET A 87 4.41 -12.66 -18.72
N LYS A 88 3.67 -12.59 -19.83
CA LYS A 88 3.52 -11.33 -20.57
C LYS A 88 2.48 -10.46 -19.90
N MET A 89 2.88 -9.29 -19.44
CA MET A 89 1.99 -8.29 -18.84
C MET A 89 1.10 -7.68 -19.93
N ASP A 90 -0.17 -8.07 -19.96
CA ASP A 90 -1.18 -7.55 -20.87
C ASP A 90 -2.59 -7.64 -20.24
N LYS A 91 -3.62 -7.24 -20.97
CA LYS A 91 -5.01 -7.19 -20.47
C LYS A 91 -5.61 -8.53 -20.01
N ASN A 92 -4.96 -9.65 -20.32
CA ASN A 92 -5.41 -10.98 -19.87
C ASN A 92 -4.86 -11.33 -18.47
N VAL A 93 -3.82 -10.62 -18.02
CA VAL A 93 -3.27 -10.79 -16.68
C VAL A 93 -4.18 -10.10 -15.67
N THR A 94 -4.62 -10.85 -14.67
CA THR A 94 -5.56 -10.40 -13.65
C THR A 94 -4.85 -10.14 -12.33
N VAL A 95 -5.20 -9.02 -11.69
CA VAL A 95 -4.59 -8.57 -10.42
C VAL A 95 -5.67 -8.36 -9.37
N ALA A 96 -5.43 -8.84 -8.15
CA ALA A 96 -6.20 -8.48 -6.96
C ALA A 96 -5.30 -7.80 -5.93
N ILE A 97 -5.82 -6.74 -5.31
CA ILE A 97 -5.09 -5.94 -4.33
C ILE A 97 -5.87 -5.92 -3.01
N HIS A 98 -5.29 -6.55 -2.00
CA HIS A 98 -5.83 -6.56 -0.64
C HIS A 98 -5.28 -5.35 0.12
N GLY A 99 -6.13 -4.32 0.28
CA GLY A 99 -5.76 -3.04 0.88
C GLY A 99 -5.57 -1.92 -0.16
N PHE A 100 -6.67 -1.21 -0.48
CA PHE A 100 -6.68 -0.11 -1.45
C PHE A 100 -6.42 1.23 -0.75
N GLY A 101 -5.18 1.39 -0.25
CA GLY A 101 -4.70 2.55 0.50
C GLY A 101 -3.41 3.14 -0.11
N LYS A 102 -2.55 3.70 0.77
CA LYS A 102 -1.30 4.41 0.38
C LYS A 102 -0.33 3.58 -0.49
N VAL A 103 -0.36 2.25 -0.39
CA VAL A 103 0.45 1.33 -1.20
C VAL A 103 -0.37 0.74 -2.34
N GLY A 104 -1.58 0.25 -2.03
CA GLY A 104 -2.41 -0.45 -3.01
C GLY A 104 -2.89 0.44 -4.16
N ILE A 105 -3.27 1.70 -3.89
CA ILE A 105 -3.71 2.62 -4.95
C ILE A 105 -2.61 2.87 -5.98
N PRO A 106 -1.40 3.34 -5.61
CA PRO A 106 -0.35 3.55 -6.61
C PRO A 106 0.07 2.26 -7.33
N ALA A 107 0.10 1.11 -6.64
CA ALA A 107 0.39 -0.18 -7.28
C ALA A 107 -0.67 -0.54 -8.33
N ALA A 108 -1.98 -0.36 -8.00
CA ALA A 108 -3.07 -0.60 -8.93
C ALA A 108 -2.99 0.26 -10.18
N LEU A 109 -2.76 1.57 -10.00
CA LEU A 109 -2.69 2.53 -11.08
C LEU A 109 -1.49 2.28 -12.01
N ASP A 110 -0.32 1.96 -11.44
CA ASP A 110 0.91 1.71 -12.19
C ASP A 110 0.78 0.41 -13.01
N LEU A 111 0.31 -0.68 -12.40
CA LEU A 111 0.06 -1.94 -13.09
C LEU A 111 -1.03 -1.82 -14.18
N ALA A 112 -2.11 -1.08 -13.93
CA ALA A 112 -3.12 -0.82 -14.95
C ALA A 112 -2.55 -0.02 -16.13
N ALA A 113 -1.63 0.92 -15.88
CA ALA A 113 -0.92 1.65 -16.94
C ALA A 113 -0.02 0.72 -17.79
N ASP A 114 0.52 -0.35 -17.19
CA ASP A 114 1.24 -1.42 -17.90
C ASP A 114 0.31 -2.35 -18.72
N GLY A 115 -1.00 -2.14 -18.61
CA GLY A 115 -2.01 -2.81 -19.44
C GLY A 115 -2.64 -4.06 -18.83
N VAL A 116 -2.39 -4.39 -17.56
CA VAL A 116 -3.04 -5.52 -16.87
C VAL A 116 -4.41 -5.12 -16.31
N THR A 117 -5.25 -6.12 -16.01
CA THR A 117 -6.61 -5.90 -15.51
C THR A 117 -6.69 -6.07 -14.00
N VAL A 118 -6.88 -4.98 -13.27
CA VAL A 118 -7.17 -5.04 -11.83
C VAL A 118 -8.62 -5.44 -11.64
N VAL A 119 -8.86 -6.67 -11.21
CA VAL A 119 -10.21 -7.25 -11.10
C VAL A 119 -10.80 -7.16 -9.71
N ALA A 120 -9.98 -7.01 -8.68
CA ALA A 120 -10.45 -6.90 -7.29
C ALA A 120 -9.56 -5.95 -6.48
N ILE A 121 -10.21 -5.20 -5.59
CA ILE A 121 -9.57 -4.34 -4.60
C ILE A 121 -10.34 -4.45 -3.29
N SER A 122 -9.70 -4.23 -2.14
CA SER A 122 -10.39 -4.25 -0.84
C SER A 122 -9.88 -3.21 0.14
N ASP A 123 -10.69 -2.95 1.15
CA ASP A 123 -10.35 -2.18 2.34
C ASP A 123 -10.78 -2.93 3.62
N VAL A 124 -10.78 -2.23 4.75
CA VAL A 124 -11.21 -2.79 6.06
C VAL A 124 -12.67 -3.26 6.07
N SER A 125 -13.51 -2.80 5.16
CA SER A 125 -14.93 -3.14 5.09
C SER A 125 -15.22 -4.39 4.25
N GLY A 126 -14.25 -4.87 3.49
CA GLY A 126 -14.36 -5.94 2.51
C GLY A 126 -13.83 -5.52 1.14
N GLY A 127 -14.04 -6.35 0.16
CA GLY A 127 -13.59 -6.13 -1.21
C GLY A 127 -14.71 -5.90 -2.21
N VAL A 128 -14.31 -5.53 -3.40
CA VAL A 128 -15.16 -5.46 -4.59
C VAL A 128 -14.47 -6.17 -5.75
N TYR A 129 -15.28 -6.81 -6.57
CA TYR A 129 -14.83 -7.60 -7.72
C TYR A 129 -15.56 -7.21 -9.00
N ASN A 130 -14.83 -7.15 -10.09
CA ASN A 130 -15.38 -7.07 -11.44
C ASN A 130 -14.45 -7.82 -12.41
N LYS A 131 -14.94 -8.91 -13.00
CA LYS A 131 -14.17 -9.73 -13.95
C LYS A 131 -13.63 -8.97 -15.16
N ASN A 132 -14.26 -7.87 -15.53
CA ASN A 132 -13.86 -7.02 -16.65
C ASN A 132 -12.93 -5.88 -16.25
N GLY A 133 -12.51 -5.84 -14.99
CA GLY A 133 -11.68 -4.79 -14.39
C GLY A 133 -12.49 -3.78 -13.58
N ILE A 134 -11.85 -3.26 -12.56
CA ILE A 134 -12.35 -2.16 -11.71
C ILE A 134 -12.01 -0.83 -12.39
N ASP A 135 -12.96 0.08 -12.42
CA ASP A 135 -12.73 1.49 -12.79
C ASP A 135 -11.94 2.16 -11.65
N LEU A 136 -10.62 2.17 -11.79
CA LEU A 136 -9.71 2.65 -10.74
C LEU A 136 -9.88 4.14 -10.46
N ASP A 137 -10.19 4.96 -11.48
CA ASP A 137 -10.43 6.39 -11.27
C ASP A 137 -11.66 6.64 -10.40
N LYS A 138 -12.72 5.86 -10.61
CA LYS A 138 -13.91 5.91 -9.74
C LYS A 138 -13.60 5.37 -8.35
N ALA A 139 -12.84 4.28 -8.24
CA ALA A 139 -12.48 3.70 -6.96
C ALA A 139 -11.64 4.67 -6.10
N VAL A 140 -10.65 5.34 -6.69
CA VAL A 140 -9.83 6.37 -6.01
C VAL A 140 -10.72 7.50 -5.50
N LYS A 141 -11.56 8.10 -6.36
CA LYS A 141 -12.50 9.18 -5.95
C LYS A 141 -13.48 8.72 -4.87
N TRP A 142 -13.86 7.42 -4.91
CA TRP A 142 -14.77 6.84 -3.92
C TRP A 142 -14.15 6.81 -2.54
N VAL A 143 -12.91 6.28 -2.41
CA VAL A 143 -12.21 6.19 -1.12
C VAL A 143 -11.69 7.54 -0.62
N GLU A 144 -11.33 8.48 -1.50
CA GLU A 144 -11.02 9.86 -1.13
C GLU A 144 -12.22 10.56 -0.47
N GLY A 145 -13.43 10.21 -0.89
CA GLY A 145 -14.68 10.61 -0.23
C GLY A 145 -14.93 9.93 1.12
N ARG A 146 -13.96 9.17 1.67
CA ARG A 146 -14.04 8.40 2.92
C ARG A 146 -15.18 7.38 2.94
N ARG A 147 -15.46 6.77 1.78
CA ARG A 147 -16.50 5.74 1.62
C ARG A 147 -15.86 4.37 1.58
N PHE A 148 -16.54 3.38 2.13
CA PHE A 148 -16.10 2.00 2.11
C PHE A 148 -16.27 1.37 0.73
N LEU A 149 -15.29 0.56 0.31
CA LEU A 149 -15.32 -0.09 -1.02
C LEU A 149 -16.51 -1.03 -1.19
N LYS A 150 -16.94 -1.74 -0.16
CA LYS A 150 -18.11 -2.64 -0.23
C LYS A 150 -19.40 -1.95 -0.72
N ASP A 151 -19.51 -0.62 -0.55
CA ASP A 151 -20.68 0.16 -0.94
C ASP A 151 -20.52 0.82 -2.32
N MET A 152 -19.42 0.53 -3.06
CA MET A 152 -19.15 1.08 -4.37
C MET A 152 -20.13 0.53 -5.42
N PRO A 153 -20.83 1.38 -6.17
CA PRO A 153 -21.80 0.92 -7.17
C PRO A 153 -21.14 0.36 -8.43
N GLY A 154 -21.81 -0.62 -9.06
CA GLY A 154 -21.40 -1.20 -10.35
C GLY A 154 -20.33 -2.28 -10.25
N VAL A 155 -20.03 -2.75 -9.05
CA VAL A 155 -19.10 -3.86 -8.77
C VAL A 155 -19.78 -4.87 -7.83
N THR A 156 -19.26 -6.09 -7.76
CA THR A 156 -19.75 -7.13 -6.86
C THR A 156 -19.02 -7.08 -5.53
N PRO A 157 -19.71 -6.86 -4.40
CA PRO A 157 -19.07 -6.95 -3.08
C PRO A 157 -18.60 -8.39 -2.81
N ILE A 158 -17.43 -8.52 -2.21
CA ILE A 158 -16.82 -9.79 -1.76
C ILE A 158 -16.17 -9.57 -0.39
N SER A 159 -15.92 -10.66 0.34
CA SER A 159 -15.13 -10.58 1.57
C SER A 159 -13.62 -10.45 1.28
N ASN A 160 -12.84 -10.11 2.30
CA ASN A 160 -11.38 -10.12 2.17
C ASN A 160 -10.84 -11.54 1.95
N GLU A 161 -11.45 -12.55 2.57
CA GLU A 161 -11.11 -13.96 2.40
C GLU A 161 -11.41 -14.43 0.98
N GLU A 162 -12.56 -14.04 0.42
CA GLU A 162 -12.90 -14.34 -0.98
C GLU A 162 -11.93 -13.69 -1.96
N LEU A 163 -11.48 -12.44 -1.68
CA LEU A 163 -10.47 -11.77 -2.51
C LEU A 163 -9.17 -12.56 -2.55
N LEU A 164 -8.67 -13.01 -1.38
CA LEU A 164 -7.42 -13.77 -1.31
C LEU A 164 -7.50 -15.14 -2.03
N ALA A 165 -8.70 -15.69 -2.18
CA ALA A 165 -8.97 -16.98 -2.82
C ALA A 165 -9.37 -16.89 -4.31
N LEU A 166 -9.39 -15.69 -4.89
CA LEU A 166 -9.74 -15.50 -6.30
C LEU A 166 -8.79 -16.26 -7.24
N ASP A 167 -9.34 -16.72 -8.35
CA ASP A 167 -8.55 -17.29 -9.44
C ASP A 167 -7.99 -16.16 -10.31
N ILE A 168 -6.79 -15.73 -9.97
CA ILE A 168 -6.11 -14.55 -10.54
C ILE A 168 -4.62 -14.86 -10.76
N ASP A 169 -3.95 -14.05 -11.55
CA ASP A 169 -2.53 -14.23 -11.82
C ASP A 169 -1.64 -13.61 -10.74
N ILE A 170 -2.00 -12.44 -10.23
CA ILE A 170 -1.17 -11.65 -9.32
C ILE A 170 -1.99 -11.21 -8.11
N LEU A 171 -1.50 -11.53 -6.91
CA LEU A 171 -2.05 -11.07 -5.64
C LEU A 171 -1.10 -10.07 -4.97
N ILE A 172 -1.62 -8.92 -4.56
CA ILE A 172 -0.86 -7.90 -3.82
C ILE A 172 -1.49 -7.68 -2.45
N PRO A 173 -1.02 -8.36 -1.41
CA PRO A 173 -1.42 -8.09 -0.03
C PRO A 173 -0.71 -6.81 0.46
N ALA A 174 -1.46 -5.69 0.50
CA ALA A 174 -0.98 -4.35 0.82
C ALA A 174 -1.71 -3.69 2.01
N ALA A 175 -2.41 -4.48 2.84
CA ALA A 175 -3.18 -3.99 3.98
C ALA A 175 -2.40 -4.10 5.30
N ILE A 176 -2.35 -5.28 5.87
CA ILE A 176 -1.77 -5.58 7.17
C ILE A 176 -0.95 -6.88 7.13
N ASP A 177 -0.22 -7.15 8.20
CA ASP A 177 0.51 -8.39 8.41
C ASP A 177 -0.42 -9.61 8.59
N GLY A 178 0.12 -10.82 8.36
CA GLY A 178 -0.51 -12.09 8.67
C GLY A 178 -1.84 -12.38 8.00
N VAL A 179 -2.12 -11.84 6.81
CA VAL A 179 -3.38 -12.08 6.09
C VAL A 179 -3.41 -13.41 5.34
N VAL A 180 -2.24 -13.91 4.93
CA VAL A 180 -2.10 -15.25 4.35
C VAL A 180 -1.38 -16.15 5.34
N THR A 181 -2.10 -17.12 5.87
CA THR A 181 -1.67 -18.01 6.95
C THR A 181 -1.73 -19.49 6.52
N LYS A 182 -1.40 -20.39 7.44
CA LYS A 182 -1.58 -21.84 7.23
C LYS A 182 -3.05 -22.23 6.95
N ASP A 183 -3.99 -21.41 7.45
CA ASP A 183 -5.42 -21.77 7.41
C ASP A 183 -6.07 -21.39 6.06
N ASN A 184 -5.45 -20.49 5.28
CA ASN A 184 -6.00 -20.03 4.01
C ASN A 184 -5.03 -20.09 2.80
N CYS A 185 -3.73 -20.33 3.02
CA CYS A 185 -2.75 -20.39 1.92
C CYS A 185 -3.06 -21.47 0.87
N ASP A 186 -3.80 -22.51 1.25
CA ASP A 186 -4.22 -23.55 0.29
C ASP A 186 -5.25 -23.06 -0.72
N ASN A 187 -6.00 -22.03 -0.39
CA ASN A 187 -7.01 -21.42 -1.25
C ASN A 187 -6.42 -20.37 -2.22
N VAL A 188 -5.19 -19.92 -1.98
CA VAL A 188 -4.53 -18.95 -2.86
C VAL A 188 -4.14 -19.61 -4.19
N LYS A 189 -4.57 -19.00 -5.30
CA LYS A 189 -4.38 -19.52 -6.67
C LYS A 189 -3.45 -18.64 -7.51
N ALA A 190 -3.04 -17.49 -6.99
CA ALA A 190 -2.16 -16.56 -7.68
C ALA A 190 -0.84 -17.23 -8.07
N LYS A 191 -0.30 -16.85 -9.22
CA LYS A 191 1.02 -17.27 -9.71
C LYS A 191 2.16 -16.43 -9.12
N ILE A 192 1.86 -15.15 -8.86
CA ILE A 192 2.78 -14.19 -8.23
C ILE A 192 2.09 -13.60 -7.01
N ILE A 193 2.83 -13.50 -5.90
CA ILE A 193 2.41 -12.73 -4.72
C ILE A 193 3.47 -11.68 -4.45
N ALA A 194 3.09 -10.39 -4.55
CA ALA A 194 3.97 -9.27 -4.26
C ALA A 194 3.53 -8.60 -2.95
N GLU A 195 4.33 -8.73 -1.90
CA GLU A 195 4.03 -8.18 -0.59
C GLU A 195 4.13 -6.65 -0.59
N GLY A 196 2.99 -5.97 -0.46
CA GLY A 196 2.92 -4.52 -0.31
C GLY A 196 2.85 -4.06 1.15
N ALA A 197 2.44 -4.93 2.06
CA ALA A 197 2.49 -4.74 3.50
C ALA A 197 3.73 -5.41 4.11
N ASN A 198 4.03 -5.12 5.37
CA ASN A 198 5.11 -5.79 6.10
C ASN A 198 4.64 -7.16 6.62
N GLY A 199 5.21 -8.25 6.09
CA GLY A 199 4.92 -9.61 6.53
C GLY A 199 3.46 -10.05 6.38
N PRO A 200 2.79 -9.80 5.24
CA PRO A 200 1.41 -10.23 5.04
C PRO A 200 1.27 -11.75 4.93
N LEU A 201 2.34 -12.45 4.57
CA LEU A 201 2.42 -13.90 4.55
C LEU A 201 3.15 -14.41 5.80
N THR A 202 2.58 -15.39 6.47
CA THR A 202 3.29 -16.12 7.54
C THR A 202 4.35 -17.05 6.94
N LYS A 203 5.38 -17.38 7.73
CA LYS A 203 6.44 -18.30 7.30
C LYS A 203 5.89 -19.61 6.73
N HIS A 204 4.87 -20.18 7.39
CA HIS A 204 4.22 -21.41 6.91
C HIS A 204 3.58 -21.21 5.52
N ALA A 205 2.89 -20.08 5.32
CA ALA A 205 2.25 -19.77 4.04
C ALA A 205 3.31 -19.62 2.93
N ILE A 206 4.42 -18.92 3.19
CA ILE A 206 5.54 -18.78 2.24
C ILE A 206 6.07 -20.16 1.84
N GLU A 207 6.35 -21.04 2.81
CA GLU A 207 6.86 -22.40 2.53
C GLU A 207 5.87 -23.25 1.72
N ALA A 208 4.58 -23.16 2.04
CA ALA A 208 3.53 -23.90 1.34
C ALA A 208 3.33 -23.40 -0.10
N LEU A 209 3.25 -22.07 -0.30
CA LEU A 209 3.06 -21.46 -1.61
C LEU A 209 4.28 -21.64 -2.52
N SER A 210 5.50 -21.54 -1.97
CA SER A 210 6.72 -21.82 -2.74
C SER A 210 6.77 -23.27 -3.25
N LYS A 211 6.32 -24.25 -2.44
CA LYS A 211 6.20 -25.66 -2.89
C LYS A 211 5.17 -25.86 -3.99
N LYS A 212 4.14 -24.98 -4.09
CA LYS A 212 3.16 -24.95 -5.17
C LYS A 212 3.66 -24.25 -6.43
N GLY A 213 4.88 -23.68 -6.39
CA GLY A 213 5.46 -22.93 -7.51
C GLY A 213 4.94 -21.49 -7.62
N VAL A 214 4.35 -20.94 -6.57
CA VAL A 214 4.01 -19.50 -6.52
C VAL A 214 5.30 -18.72 -6.33
N PHE A 215 5.46 -17.68 -7.15
CA PHE A 215 6.62 -16.80 -7.13
C PHE A 215 6.46 -15.70 -6.09
#